data_d7f185dfc17791b465451d1fe89ead3d
#
_entry.id   d7f185dfc17791b465451d1fe89ead3d
#
_cell.length_a   1.000
_cell.length_b   1.000
_cell.length_c   1.000
_cell.angle_alpha   90.00
_cell.angle_beta   90.00
_cell.angle_gamma   90.00
#
_symmetry.space_group_name_H-M   'P 1'
#
loop_
_entity.id
_entity.type
_entity.pdbx_description
1 polymer ?
#
loop_
_entity_poly.entity_id
_entity_poly.type
_entity_poly.pdbx_seq_one_letter_code
_entity_poly.pdbx_strand_id
1 'polypeptide(L)'
;MTVKKAPPKKKTVKKKSVKKKSPVKKKASVTKISTRKKKPLVRKIPPLVGDIIDFAHMHRVPAGHMVGRPIELMDWQIDWLIATFQPQISVSLLSVARRAGKTAVVAIIMAAGLYGPLVVPNAMLISASRSLEQAALVYKYIMDMAVMSGFDNQLTPRASKKEIFCPRTGVEYKAVSADAKTQHGKSANILITDELGQVRGPYDELYETLSSGQGSYAQPKHLIISTRAPNDNDLFNILIDDAQTGLDPTTAVTVYEADEDCDLLDEAQWLKANPSIPYGVLNIEDMRRQAHQASRIPSKEASFRNLKLNQKVDSATAFITAGVWKRGNRPVNEGLFRDPNNYVYGGLDHSARRDITSLVISVEDPETQEVHVKCYAWTPAEGLKERSKTDRVPYDVWVKQGWLIAVPGNAIHYDHVAPKIAEIVNEFEILDIMFDRWRIDQLMHEFDNIGAYINLTPHGQGYKDMNGAVDELESLLLDELLVHGGNPILTNHISNVVITTDPTNARKMDKSKSVNKIDCAVAMAMSISGVKKTMGDEGGGGGLYGSDESAKYAVI
;
A
#
# COMPACT_ATOMS: atom_id res chain seq x y z
N MET A 1 -70.45 -48.64 48.98
CA MET A 1 -69.34 -48.95 49.89
C MET A 1 -68.03 -48.44 49.25
N THR A 2 -67.57 -47.36 49.76
CA THR A 2 -66.45 -46.59 49.26
C THR A 2 -65.15 -46.96 49.97
N VAL A 3 -64.16 -47.46 49.27
CA VAL A 3 -62.83 -47.73 49.82
C VAL A 3 -61.89 -46.55 49.44
N LYS A 4 -61.46 -45.82 50.48
CA LYS A 4 -60.44 -44.77 50.41
C LYS A 4 -59.06 -45.38 50.29
N LYS A 5 -58.32 -44.99 49.19
CA LYS A 5 -56.86 -45.24 49.06
C LYS A 5 -56.10 -44.05 49.63
N ALA A 6 -55.10 -44.39 50.50
CA ALA A 6 -54.17 -43.44 51.13
C ALA A 6 -53.11 -42.91 50.12
N PRO A 7 -52.58 -41.70 50.33
CA PRO A 7 -51.62 -41.07 49.40
C PRO A 7 -50.16 -41.55 49.68
N PRO A 8 -49.26 -41.54 48.68
CA PRO A 8 -47.89 -42.03 48.84
C PRO A 8 -46.96 -40.97 49.46
N LYS A 9 -45.99 -41.48 50.25
CA LYS A 9 -44.99 -40.69 50.99
C LYS A 9 -44.02 -39.97 50.08
N LYS A 10 -43.84 -38.66 50.33
CA LYS A 10 -42.84 -37.82 49.72
C LYS A 10 -41.44 -38.17 50.18
N LYS A 11 -40.53 -38.54 49.25
CA LYS A 11 -39.08 -38.62 49.47
C LYS A 11 -38.48 -37.24 49.50
N THR A 12 -37.85 -36.85 50.58
CA THR A 12 -37.06 -35.65 50.81
C THR A 12 -35.73 -35.72 50.06
N VAL A 13 -35.56 -34.90 49.04
CA VAL A 13 -34.28 -34.73 48.34
C VAL A 13 -33.50 -33.64 49.07
N LYS A 14 -32.33 -33.96 49.62
CA LYS A 14 -31.39 -33.04 50.26
C LYS A 14 -30.80 -32.13 49.18
N LYS A 15 -31.11 -30.82 49.23
CA LYS A 15 -30.43 -29.78 48.45
C LYS A 15 -29.00 -29.61 48.96
N LYS A 16 -28.01 -29.92 48.09
CA LYS A 16 -26.61 -29.51 48.30
C LYS A 16 -26.53 -27.99 48.00
N SER A 17 -26.10 -27.22 48.98
CA SER A 17 -25.82 -25.80 48.87
C SER A 17 -24.61 -25.56 47.96
N VAL A 18 -24.84 -24.92 46.80
CA VAL A 18 -23.77 -24.42 45.95
C VAL A 18 -23.33 -23.08 46.53
N LYS A 19 -22.09 -23.03 47.06
CA LYS A 19 -21.44 -21.80 47.49
C LYS A 19 -21.19 -20.91 46.24
N LYS A 20 -21.88 -19.78 46.15
CA LYS A 20 -21.56 -18.72 45.21
C LYS A 20 -20.16 -18.17 45.50
N LYS A 21 -19.21 -18.38 44.59
CA LYS A 21 -17.94 -17.68 44.59
C LYS A 21 -18.21 -16.25 44.15
N SER A 22 -17.88 -15.28 45.00
CA SER A 22 -17.84 -13.85 44.69
C SER A 22 -16.85 -13.56 43.55
N PRO A 23 -17.11 -12.57 42.67
CA PRO A 23 -16.19 -12.24 41.59
C PRO A 23 -14.90 -11.64 42.15
N VAL A 24 -13.80 -12.28 41.84
CA VAL A 24 -12.44 -11.76 42.11
C VAL A 24 -12.24 -10.54 41.22
N LYS A 25 -12.18 -9.36 41.81
CA LYS A 25 -11.73 -8.15 41.18
C LYS A 25 -10.28 -8.36 40.74
N LYS A 26 -10.03 -8.65 39.48
CA LYS A 26 -8.69 -8.54 38.85
C LYS A 26 -8.28 -7.08 38.93
N LYS A 27 -7.43 -6.70 39.86
CA LYS A 27 -6.65 -5.48 39.82
C LYS A 27 -5.81 -5.56 38.54
N ALA A 28 -6.04 -4.66 37.58
CA ALA A 28 -5.14 -4.44 36.48
C ALA A 28 -3.77 -4.07 37.05
N SER A 29 -2.81 -4.96 36.93
CA SER A 29 -1.42 -4.67 37.26
C SER A 29 -0.91 -3.73 36.17
N VAL A 30 -0.74 -2.45 36.52
CA VAL A 30 0.05 -1.52 35.72
C VAL A 30 1.49 -2.05 35.71
N THR A 31 1.84 -2.77 34.66
CA THR A 31 3.21 -3.21 34.44
C THR A 31 4.03 -1.93 34.17
N LYS A 32 4.76 -1.47 35.18
CA LYS A 32 5.77 -0.42 34.99
C LYS A 32 6.76 -0.98 33.98
N ILE A 33 6.82 -0.37 32.78
CA ILE A 33 7.87 -0.64 31.80
C ILE A 33 9.19 -0.40 32.53
N SER A 34 9.88 -1.49 32.85
CA SER A 34 11.21 -1.42 33.46
C SER A 34 12.15 -0.83 32.42
N THR A 35 12.52 0.43 32.57
CA THR A 35 13.63 1.06 31.86
C THR A 35 14.94 0.42 32.31
N ARG A 36 15.15 -0.87 32.02
CA ARG A 36 16.48 -1.44 32.06
C ARG A 36 17.28 -0.75 30.97
N LYS A 37 18.07 0.27 31.37
CA LYS A 37 19.14 0.81 30.56
C LYS A 37 19.98 -0.38 30.08
N LYS A 38 19.84 -0.81 28.84
CA LYS A 38 20.80 -1.72 28.21
C LYS A 38 22.16 -1.06 28.40
N LYS A 39 23.16 -1.82 28.88
CA LYS A 39 24.55 -1.32 28.91
C LYS A 39 24.84 -0.73 27.53
N PRO A 40 25.36 0.51 27.44
CA PRO A 40 25.66 1.11 26.16
C PRO A 40 26.62 0.18 25.42
N LEU A 41 26.19 -0.33 24.25
CA LEU A 41 27.14 -0.82 23.27
C LEU A 41 28.12 0.33 23.06
N VAL A 42 29.42 0.08 23.21
CA VAL A 42 30.46 1.08 22.94
C VAL A 42 30.37 1.38 21.44
N ARG A 43 29.59 2.38 21.08
CA ARG A 43 29.46 2.86 19.71
C ARG A 43 30.77 3.50 19.31
N LYS A 44 31.39 3.06 18.25
CA LYS A 44 32.49 3.79 17.63
C LYS A 44 31.88 4.95 16.84
N ILE A 45 31.84 6.13 17.43
CA ILE A 45 31.32 7.34 16.80
C ILE A 45 32.42 7.91 15.90
N PRO A 46 32.17 8.07 14.57
CA PRO A 46 33.11 8.75 13.68
C PRO A 46 33.30 10.21 14.11
N PRO A 47 34.51 10.81 13.94
CA PRO A 47 34.78 12.17 14.39
C PRO A 47 33.75 13.19 13.90
N LEU A 48 33.42 13.20 12.61
CA LEU A 48 32.42 14.12 12.05
C LEU A 48 31.05 14.00 12.71
N VAL A 49 30.62 12.77 13.05
CA VAL A 49 29.35 12.57 13.77
C VAL A 49 29.46 13.06 15.21
N GLY A 50 30.62 12.90 15.84
CA GLY A 50 30.93 13.50 17.14
C GLY A 50 30.77 15.02 17.11
N ASP A 51 31.36 15.67 16.12
CA ASP A 51 31.26 17.13 15.93
C ASP A 51 29.79 17.58 15.72
N ILE A 52 28.97 16.78 15.01
CA ILE A 52 27.53 17.06 14.84
C ILE A 52 26.79 16.92 16.17
N ILE A 53 27.11 15.93 16.99
CA ILE A 53 26.51 15.74 18.32
C ILE A 53 26.86 16.91 19.24
N ASP A 54 28.12 17.30 19.28
CA ASP A 54 28.59 18.43 20.09
C ASP A 54 27.95 19.74 19.60
N PHE A 55 27.82 19.93 18.29
CA PHE A 55 27.12 21.06 17.72
C PHE A 55 25.64 21.06 18.13
N ALA A 56 24.96 19.92 18.14
CA ALA A 56 23.56 19.80 18.57
C ALA A 56 23.41 20.19 20.05
N HIS A 57 24.34 19.77 20.93
CA HIS A 57 24.33 20.09 22.36
C HIS A 57 24.46 21.58 22.66
N MET A 58 25.08 22.37 21.79
CA MET A 58 25.16 23.83 21.92
C MET A 58 23.81 24.52 21.70
N HIS A 59 22.83 23.79 21.12
CA HIS A 59 21.53 24.33 20.76
C HIS A 59 20.45 23.90 21.76
N ARG A 60 19.32 24.63 21.74
CA ARG A 60 18.16 24.36 22.59
C ARG A 60 16.95 23.95 21.76
N VAL A 61 16.16 23.06 22.34
CA VAL A 61 14.90 22.58 21.75
C VAL A 61 13.92 23.75 21.58
N PRO A 62 13.49 24.10 20.36
CA PRO A 62 12.69 25.29 20.13
C PRO A 62 11.18 25.10 20.34
N ALA A 63 10.68 23.86 20.35
CA ALA A 63 9.23 23.59 20.40
C ALA A 63 8.91 22.30 21.17
N GLY A 64 7.68 22.20 21.68
CA GLY A 64 7.18 21.03 22.39
C GLY A 64 7.43 21.09 23.91
N HIS A 65 7.23 19.97 24.59
CA HIS A 65 7.32 19.90 26.06
C HIS A 65 8.76 19.99 26.61
N MET A 66 9.78 19.88 25.74
CA MET A 66 11.20 19.98 26.08
C MET A 66 11.80 21.36 25.76
N VAL A 67 10.99 22.35 25.42
CA VAL A 67 11.45 23.70 25.06
C VAL A 67 12.49 24.25 26.07
N GLY A 68 13.56 24.81 25.52
CA GLY A 68 14.65 25.43 26.29
C GLY A 68 15.70 24.46 26.87
N ARG A 69 15.47 23.15 26.81
CA ARG A 69 16.50 22.15 27.18
C ARG A 69 17.57 22.07 26.10
N PRO A 70 18.82 21.71 26.43
CA PRO A 70 19.82 21.37 25.44
C PRO A 70 19.29 20.25 24.52
N ILE A 71 19.67 20.29 23.25
CA ILE A 71 19.30 19.21 22.31
C ILE A 71 20.19 18.02 22.58
N GLU A 72 19.58 16.92 22.99
CA GLU A 72 20.22 15.62 23.12
C GLU A 72 19.72 14.71 21.99
N LEU A 73 20.63 14.27 21.11
CA LEU A 73 20.30 13.36 20.04
C LEU A 73 19.98 11.97 20.60
N MET A 74 18.89 11.39 20.15
CA MET A 74 18.46 10.05 20.53
C MET A 74 19.35 8.99 19.88
N ASP A 75 19.45 7.81 20.49
CA ASP A 75 20.28 6.71 20.00
C ASP A 75 20.04 6.39 18.52
N TRP A 76 18.80 6.33 18.09
CA TRP A 76 18.44 6.03 16.72
C TRP A 76 18.85 7.14 15.73
N GLN A 77 18.86 8.40 16.19
CA GLN A 77 19.31 9.54 15.40
C GLN A 77 20.83 9.48 15.20
N ILE A 78 21.56 9.12 16.26
CA ILE A 78 23.00 8.91 16.19
C ILE A 78 23.35 7.75 15.24
N ASP A 79 22.63 6.63 15.33
CA ASP A 79 22.80 5.48 14.42
C ASP A 79 22.57 5.87 12.96
N TRP A 80 21.52 6.66 12.70
CA TRP A 80 21.25 7.16 11.35
C TRP A 80 22.32 8.15 10.87
N LEU A 81 22.81 9.05 11.72
CA LEU A 81 23.94 9.95 11.39
C LEU A 81 25.20 9.16 11.04
N ILE A 82 25.51 8.11 11.82
CA ILE A 82 26.67 7.23 11.54
C ILE A 82 26.51 6.58 10.17
N ALA A 83 25.33 6.07 9.83
CA ALA A 83 25.08 5.47 8.52
C ALA A 83 25.18 6.51 7.38
N THR A 84 24.60 7.70 7.57
CA THR A 84 24.51 8.77 6.57
C THR A 84 25.86 9.40 6.24
N PHE A 85 26.69 9.66 7.26
CA PHE A 85 27.95 10.38 7.08
C PHE A 85 29.17 9.48 6.85
N GLN A 86 28.94 8.22 6.39
CA GLN A 86 30.03 7.42 5.81
C GLN A 86 30.54 8.10 4.53
N PRO A 87 31.86 8.05 4.24
CA PRO A 87 32.44 8.74 3.08
C PRO A 87 31.83 8.34 1.74
N GLN A 88 31.47 7.07 1.57
CA GLN A 88 30.91 6.53 0.32
C GLN A 88 29.42 6.83 0.15
N ILE A 89 28.69 7.19 1.20
CA ILE A 89 27.23 7.40 1.14
C ILE A 89 26.91 8.77 0.56
N SER A 90 26.13 8.80 -0.50
CA SER A 90 25.58 10.02 -1.13
C SER A 90 24.08 10.16 -0.87
N VAL A 91 23.33 9.04 -0.79
CA VAL A 91 21.91 9.00 -0.53
C VAL A 91 21.64 8.29 0.80
N SER A 92 20.77 8.85 1.63
CA SER A 92 20.38 8.24 2.90
C SER A 92 18.87 8.29 3.08
N LEU A 93 18.26 7.09 3.12
CA LEU A 93 16.84 6.88 3.32
C LEU A 93 16.55 6.65 4.80
N LEU A 94 15.59 7.37 5.36
CA LEU A 94 15.09 7.17 6.72
C LEU A 94 13.59 6.99 6.71
N SER A 95 13.12 5.80 7.06
CA SER A 95 11.71 5.52 7.30
C SER A 95 11.47 5.29 8.78
N VAL A 96 10.64 6.11 9.38
CA VAL A 96 10.25 5.99 10.80
C VAL A 96 8.88 6.63 11.02
N ALA A 97 8.12 6.14 11.99
CA ALA A 97 6.77 6.59 12.29
C ALA A 97 6.64 8.12 12.45
N ARG A 98 5.43 8.62 12.26
CA ARG A 98 5.13 10.05 12.38
C ARG A 98 5.37 10.54 13.81
N ARG A 99 5.94 11.76 13.96
CA ARG A 99 6.30 12.40 15.23
C ARG A 99 7.49 11.77 15.98
N ALA A 100 8.31 10.99 15.29
CA ALA A 100 9.55 10.46 15.88
C ALA A 100 10.66 11.50 16.06
N GLY A 101 10.54 12.71 15.50
CA GLY A 101 11.58 13.76 15.59
C GLY A 101 12.46 13.85 14.34
N LYS A 102 11.97 13.38 13.19
CA LYS A 102 12.67 13.51 11.88
C LYS A 102 13.07 14.95 11.57
N THR A 103 12.11 15.87 11.62
CA THR A 103 12.32 17.29 11.28
C THR A 103 13.36 17.95 12.18
N ALA A 104 13.44 17.56 13.46
CA ALA A 104 14.44 18.10 14.37
C ALA A 104 15.87 17.72 13.98
N VAL A 105 16.13 16.44 13.70
CA VAL A 105 17.48 15.97 13.32
C VAL A 105 17.92 16.54 11.97
N VAL A 106 17.03 16.65 10.99
CA VAL A 106 17.39 17.27 9.70
C VAL A 106 17.60 18.79 9.83
N ALA A 107 16.87 19.48 10.71
CA ALA A 107 17.13 20.90 10.97
C ALA A 107 18.51 21.12 11.62
N ILE A 108 18.94 20.22 12.51
CA ILE A 108 20.29 20.22 13.09
C ILE A 108 21.35 20.01 11.99
N ILE A 109 21.15 19.07 11.08
CA ILE A 109 22.06 18.83 9.95
C ILE A 109 22.16 20.07 9.05
N MET A 110 21.01 20.71 8.74
CA MET A 110 21.00 21.93 7.94
C MET A 110 21.69 23.12 8.67
N ALA A 111 21.46 23.27 9.97
CA ALA A 111 22.17 24.27 10.76
C ALA A 111 23.68 24.00 10.82
N ALA A 112 24.07 22.73 10.98
CA ALA A 112 25.48 22.31 10.91
C ALA A 112 26.11 22.62 9.54
N GLY A 113 25.33 22.52 8.44
CA GLY A 113 25.75 22.92 7.12
C GLY A 113 25.81 24.44 6.89
N LEU A 114 24.97 25.22 7.59
CA LEU A 114 24.98 26.69 7.51
C LEU A 114 26.16 27.32 8.26
N TYR A 115 26.39 26.94 9.52
CA TYR A 115 27.36 27.60 10.41
C TYR A 115 28.11 26.67 11.36
N GLY A 116 28.00 25.34 11.18
CA GLY A 116 28.61 24.30 12.02
C GLY A 116 29.64 23.40 11.29
N PRO A 117 29.80 22.15 11.73
CA PRO A 117 30.85 21.24 11.25
C PRO A 117 30.65 20.73 9.82
N LEU A 118 29.49 20.92 9.20
CA LEU A 118 29.20 20.46 7.83
C LEU A 118 29.31 21.59 6.80
N VAL A 119 29.88 22.73 7.15
CA VAL A 119 30.02 23.89 6.25
C VAL A 119 30.91 23.57 5.07
N VAL A 120 30.37 23.71 3.86
CA VAL A 120 31.12 23.86 2.62
C VAL A 120 30.93 25.32 2.17
N PRO A 121 32.01 26.13 2.07
CA PRO A 121 31.88 27.55 1.75
C PRO A 121 31.10 27.82 0.47
N ASN A 122 30.21 28.81 0.52
CA ASN A 122 29.34 29.22 -0.61
C ASN A 122 28.42 28.11 -1.15
N ALA A 123 28.15 27.07 -0.35
CA ALA A 123 27.26 25.98 -0.75
C ALA A 123 25.79 26.38 -0.66
N MET A 124 24.96 25.65 -1.39
CA MET A 124 23.51 25.69 -1.27
C MET A 124 22.99 24.48 -0.52
N LEU A 125 22.07 24.69 0.42
CA LEU A 125 21.34 23.68 1.15
C LEU A 125 19.87 23.80 0.79
N ILE A 126 19.21 22.68 0.51
CA ILE A 126 17.80 22.67 0.08
C ILE A 126 16.99 21.70 0.95
N SER A 127 15.84 22.16 1.46
CA SER A 127 14.78 21.26 1.92
C SER A 127 13.60 21.30 0.97
N ALA A 128 13.17 20.13 0.51
CA ALA A 128 12.09 19.95 -0.45
C ALA A 128 10.95 19.17 0.17
N SER A 129 9.70 19.56 -0.10
CA SER A 129 8.49 18.84 0.25
C SER A 129 7.38 19.17 -0.76
N ARG A 130 6.25 18.43 -0.70
CA ARG A 130 5.11 18.67 -1.61
C ARG A 130 4.53 20.07 -1.50
N SER A 131 4.45 20.62 -0.29
CA SER A 131 4.00 22.00 -0.08
C SER A 131 5.11 22.86 0.52
N LEU A 132 5.10 24.17 0.20
CA LEU A 132 6.04 25.11 0.78
C LEU A 132 5.88 25.24 2.30
N GLU A 133 4.67 25.06 2.83
CA GLU A 133 4.41 25.07 4.26
C GLU A 133 5.14 23.93 4.99
N GLN A 134 5.13 22.72 4.41
CA GLN A 134 5.87 21.58 4.97
C GLN A 134 7.39 21.79 4.85
N ALA A 135 7.89 22.21 3.69
CA ALA A 135 9.31 22.53 3.51
C ALA A 135 9.78 23.64 4.48
N ALA A 136 8.90 24.60 4.78
CA ALA A 136 9.17 25.69 5.72
C ALA A 136 9.23 25.25 7.19
N LEU A 137 8.81 24.04 7.55
CA LEU A 137 8.97 23.54 8.93
C LEU A 137 10.45 23.41 9.30
N VAL A 138 11.29 22.95 8.38
CA VAL A 138 12.75 22.89 8.59
C VAL A 138 13.33 24.30 8.75
N TYR A 139 12.95 25.25 7.87
CA TYR A 139 13.31 26.66 7.98
C TYR A 139 12.95 27.23 9.36
N LYS A 140 11.71 27.04 9.78
CA LYS A 140 11.22 27.54 11.07
C LYS A 140 11.99 26.94 12.23
N TYR A 141 12.25 25.63 12.21
CA TYR A 141 12.98 24.94 13.27
C TYR A 141 14.42 25.47 13.39
N ILE A 142 15.12 25.70 12.26
CA ILE A 142 16.48 26.27 12.23
C ILE A 142 16.47 27.67 12.87
N MET A 143 15.54 28.53 12.48
CA MET A 143 15.47 29.89 12.99
C MET A 143 15.12 29.94 14.47
N ASP A 144 14.08 29.22 14.91
CA ASP A 144 13.65 29.18 16.29
C ASP A 144 14.77 28.60 17.20
N MET A 145 15.48 27.59 16.73
CA MET A 145 16.62 26.97 17.42
C MET A 145 17.80 27.97 17.52
N ALA A 146 18.12 28.67 16.43
CA ALA A 146 19.19 29.67 16.43
C ALA A 146 18.88 30.82 17.39
N VAL A 147 17.66 31.37 17.39
CA VAL A 147 17.22 32.44 18.32
C VAL A 147 17.33 31.97 19.76
N MET A 148 16.81 30.80 20.11
CA MET A 148 16.85 30.29 21.50
C MET A 148 18.25 29.99 21.99
N SER A 149 19.21 29.79 21.09
CA SER A 149 20.60 29.45 21.42
C SER A 149 21.57 30.63 21.25
N GLY A 150 21.07 31.78 20.79
CA GLY A 150 21.90 33.00 20.61
C GLY A 150 22.78 32.97 19.35
N PHE A 151 22.42 32.17 18.33
CA PHE A 151 23.15 32.05 17.06
C PHE A 151 22.47 32.82 15.90
N ASP A 152 21.32 33.45 16.16
CA ASP A 152 20.55 34.19 15.17
C ASP A 152 21.30 35.36 14.52
N ASN A 153 22.21 36.00 15.27
CA ASN A 153 23.07 37.09 14.79
C ASN A 153 24.05 36.68 13.67
N GLN A 154 24.26 35.37 13.46
CA GLN A 154 25.08 34.82 12.37
C GLN A 154 24.27 34.61 11.09
N LEU A 155 22.96 34.77 11.13
CA LEU A 155 22.03 34.42 10.08
C LEU A 155 21.28 35.64 9.54
N THR A 156 21.08 35.66 8.24
CA THR A 156 20.25 36.68 7.57
C THR A 156 19.02 35.97 6.94
N PRO A 157 17.88 35.97 7.66
CA PRO A 157 16.67 35.30 7.17
C PRO A 157 15.95 36.15 6.12
N ARG A 158 15.42 35.49 5.06
CA ARG A 158 14.48 36.04 4.09
C ARG A 158 13.13 35.34 4.28
N ALA A 159 12.39 35.76 5.29
CA ALA A 159 11.19 35.05 5.77
C ALA A 159 10.12 34.83 4.71
N SER A 160 9.89 35.77 3.79
CA SER A 160 8.92 35.65 2.68
C SER A 160 9.27 34.54 1.69
N LYS A 161 10.57 34.28 1.49
CA LYS A 161 11.09 33.26 0.57
C LYS A 161 11.45 31.94 1.28
N LYS A 162 11.39 31.89 2.62
CA LYS A 162 11.87 30.77 3.44
C LYS A 162 13.33 30.40 3.15
N GLU A 163 14.18 31.43 3.05
CA GLU A 163 15.61 31.33 2.81
C GLU A 163 16.39 31.86 4.02
N ILE A 164 17.58 31.31 4.24
CA ILE A 164 18.53 31.75 5.28
C ILE A 164 19.89 31.87 4.61
N PHE A 165 20.57 33.01 4.81
CA PHE A 165 21.94 33.24 4.37
C PHE A 165 22.85 33.38 5.58
N CYS A 166 23.99 32.70 5.55
CA CYS A 166 25.03 32.88 6.59
C CYS A 166 26.19 33.69 6.01
N PRO A 167 26.33 34.98 6.35
CA PRO A 167 27.39 35.85 5.76
C PRO A 167 28.81 35.36 6.02
N ARG A 168 29.04 34.70 7.17
CA ARG A 168 30.36 34.18 7.55
C ARG A 168 30.86 33.06 6.65
N THR A 169 29.96 32.19 6.22
CA THR A 169 30.28 30.99 5.45
C THR A 169 29.95 31.12 3.97
N GLY A 170 29.12 32.12 3.58
CA GLY A 170 28.56 32.29 2.25
C GLY A 170 27.48 31.23 1.92
N VAL A 171 27.11 30.36 2.87
CA VAL A 171 26.13 29.29 2.64
C VAL A 171 24.72 29.84 2.62
N GLU A 172 23.93 29.35 1.68
CA GLU A 172 22.52 29.69 1.51
C GLU A 172 21.63 28.45 1.71
N TYR A 173 20.59 28.56 2.53
CA TYR A 173 19.55 27.55 2.69
C TYR A 173 18.25 28.02 2.03
N LYS A 174 17.54 27.10 1.34
CA LYS A 174 16.23 27.35 0.72
C LYS A 174 15.24 26.23 1.00
N ALA A 175 14.00 26.60 1.36
CA ALA A 175 12.87 25.70 1.32
C ALA A 175 12.19 25.76 -0.08
N VAL A 176 11.91 24.60 -0.68
CA VAL A 176 11.30 24.51 -2.02
C VAL A 176 10.12 23.53 -2.01
N SER A 177 9.18 23.72 -2.94
CA SER A 177 8.03 22.83 -3.12
C SER A 177 7.81 22.45 -4.57
N ALA A 178 6.95 21.46 -4.81
CA ALA A 178 6.57 20.98 -6.13
C ALA A 178 5.92 22.06 -7.02
N ASP A 179 5.27 23.08 -6.41
CA ASP A 179 4.63 24.18 -7.15
C ASP A 179 5.63 25.15 -7.78
N ALA A 180 6.90 25.07 -7.45
CA ALA A 180 7.92 25.96 -7.96
C ALA A 180 8.49 25.46 -9.31
N LYS A 181 7.88 25.86 -10.41
CA LYS A 181 8.26 25.52 -11.81
C LYS A 181 9.70 25.87 -12.24
N THR A 182 10.54 26.41 -11.35
CA THR A 182 11.88 26.95 -11.66
C THR A 182 13.01 26.27 -10.86
N GLN A 183 12.89 24.97 -10.56
CA GLN A 183 13.90 24.27 -9.77
C GLN A 183 15.07 23.71 -10.61
N HIS A 184 14.95 23.71 -11.95
CA HIS A 184 16.01 23.25 -12.84
C HIS A 184 17.30 24.06 -12.68
N GLY A 185 18.44 23.36 -12.58
CA GLY A 185 19.76 23.97 -12.47
C GLY A 185 20.23 24.32 -11.05
N LYS A 186 19.46 24.00 -10.00
CA LYS A 186 19.92 24.17 -8.62
C LYS A 186 20.71 22.94 -8.18
N SER A 187 21.97 23.17 -7.77
CA SER A 187 22.80 22.14 -7.17
C SER A 187 22.88 22.35 -5.66
N ALA A 188 22.59 21.30 -4.88
CA ALA A 188 22.64 21.34 -3.42
C ALA A 188 23.76 20.47 -2.86
N ASN A 189 24.54 20.99 -1.92
CA ASN A 189 25.48 20.19 -1.16
C ASN A 189 24.76 19.24 -0.17
N ILE A 190 23.74 19.75 0.51
CA ILE A 190 22.82 18.91 1.30
C ILE A 190 21.41 19.16 0.79
N LEU A 191 20.79 18.11 0.30
CA LEU A 191 19.40 18.09 -0.12
C LEU A 191 18.59 17.24 0.86
N ILE A 192 17.48 17.76 1.33
CA ILE A 192 16.50 17.01 2.12
C ILE A 192 15.21 16.92 1.32
N THR A 193 14.72 15.70 1.12
CA THR A 193 13.36 15.44 0.63
C THR A 193 12.52 14.91 1.79
N ASP A 194 11.58 15.71 2.26
CA ASP A 194 10.71 15.37 3.38
C ASP A 194 9.35 14.87 2.91
N GLU A 195 8.85 13.83 3.59
CA GLU A 195 7.55 13.19 3.35
C GLU A 195 7.36 12.60 1.94
N LEU A 196 8.43 12.05 1.32
CA LEU A 196 8.36 11.39 0.02
C LEU A 196 7.35 10.22 0.01
N GLY A 197 7.10 9.56 1.14
CA GLY A 197 6.06 8.53 1.28
C GLY A 197 4.62 9.04 1.13
N GLN A 198 4.40 10.35 1.03
CA GLN A 198 3.09 10.92 0.68
C GLN A 198 2.88 11.03 -0.83
N VAL A 199 3.93 10.81 -1.63
CA VAL A 199 3.86 10.79 -3.10
C VAL A 199 3.23 9.48 -3.54
N ARG A 200 2.21 9.57 -4.39
CA ARG A 200 1.57 8.40 -4.99
C ARG A 200 2.21 8.05 -6.31
N GLY A 201 2.36 6.76 -6.52
CA GLY A 201 3.04 6.21 -7.67
C GLY A 201 4.57 6.35 -7.56
N PRO A 202 5.31 5.78 -8.52
CA PRO A 202 6.77 5.59 -8.44
C PRO A 202 7.56 6.75 -9.08
N TYR A 203 6.94 7.89 -9.37
CA TYR A 203 7.61 9.06 -9.96
C TYR A 203 7.21 10.37 -9.26
N ASP A 204 8.18 11.22 -9.02
CA ASP A 204 7.98 12.59 -8.56
C ASP A 204 8.93 13.53 -9.30
N GLU A 205 8.37 14.49 -10.01
CA GLU A 205 9.13 15.43 -10.84
C GLU A 205 10.08 16.29 -9.99
N LEU A 206 9.66 16.69 -8.78
CA LEU A 206 10.50 17.47 -7.88
C LEU A 206 11.70 16.65 -7.41
N TYR A 207 11.47 15.41 -7.01
CA TYR A 207 12.53 14.49 -6.59
C TYR A 207 13.56 14.27 -7.71
N GLU A 208 13.12 13.97 -8.93
CA GLU A 208 14.00 13.72 -10.07
C GLU A 208 14.82 14.97 -10.45
N THR A 209 14.16 16.13 -10.46
CA THR A 209 14.81 17.41 -10.79
C THR A 209 15.90 17.75 -9.79
N LEU A 210 15.64 17.60 -8.50
CA LEU A 210 16.61 17.96 -7.46
C LEU A 210 17.72 16.92 -7.31
N SER A 211 17.41 15.63 -7.43
CA SER A 211 18.39 14.55 -7.34
C SER A 211 19.43 14.62 -8.45
N SER A 212 18.99 14.95 -9.70
CA SER A 212 19.90 15.12 -10.83
C SER A 212 20.82 16.33 -10.72
N GLY A 213 20.47 17.32 -9.87
CA GLY A 213 21.22 18.58 -9.72
C GLY A 213 22.45 18.50 -8.80
N GLN A 214 22.69 17.40 -8.08
CA GLN A 214 23.75 17.35 -7.04
C GLN A 214 25.18 17.17 -7.56
N GLY A 215 25.40 16.92 -8.83
CA GLY A 215 26.72 16.58 -9.41
C GLY A 215 27.82 17.63 -9.31
N SER A 216 27.54 18.84 -8.79
CA SER A 216 28.54 19.93 -8.68
C SER A 216 29.38 19.90 -7.41
N TYR A 217 29.05 19.05 -6.44
CA TYR A 217 29.77 18.94 -5.17
C TYR A 217 30.54 17.61 -5.08
N ALA A 218 31.69 17.63 -4.41
CA ALA A 218 32.52 16.44 -4.28
C ALA A 218 31.89 15.33 -3.41
N GLN A 219 31.13 15.73 -2.38
CA GLN A 219 30.46 14.80 -1.46
C GLN A 219 29.06 15.32 -1.11
N PRO A 220 28.15 15.37 -2.10
CA PRO A 220 26.80 15.82 -1.82
C PRO A 220 26.07 14.78 -0.97
N LYS A 221 25.09 15.23 -0.19
CA LYS A 221 24.22 14.36 0.61
C LYS A 221 22.77 14.60 0.24
N HIS A 222 22.08 13.54 -0.15
CA HIS A 222 20.63 13.53 -0.32
C HIS A 222 19.99 12.74 0.81
N LEU A 223 19.28 13.42 1.69
CA LEU A 223 18.59 12.83 2.83
C LEU A 223 17.09 12.76 2.53
N ILE A 224 16.57 11.54 2.45
CA ILE A 224 15.17 11.29 2.15
C ILE A 224 14.50 10.75 3.40
N ILE A 225 13.59 11.51 3.98
CA ILE A 225 12.94 11.17 5.24
C ILE A 225 11.44 11.09 5.08
N SER A 226 10.83 10.01 5.57
CA SER A 226 9.37 9.86 5.52
C SER A 226 8.87 8.80 6.51
N THR A 227 7.55 8.62 6.56
CA THR A 227 6.91 7.34 6.88
C THR A 227 6.88 6.47 5.65
N ARG A 228 6.71 5.15 5.80
CA ARG A 228 6.42 4.26 4.67
C ARG A 228 5.31 4.84 3.82
N ALA A 229 5.43 4.70 2.51
CA ALA A 229 4.31 4.93 1.63
C ALA A 229 3.27 3.80 1.81
N PRO A 230 1.98 4.06 1.58
CA PRO A 230 0.97 3.02 1.73
C PRO A 230 1.16 1.84 0.78
N ASN A 231 1.47 2.09 -0.51
CA ASN A 231 1.55 1.03 -1.51
C ASN A 231 3.00 0.67 -1.88
N ASP A 232 3.23 -0.58 -2.25
CA ASP A 232 4.55 -1.06 -2.70
C ASP A 232 5.06 -0.31 -3.93
N ASN A 233 4.15 0.09 -4.83
CA ASN A 233 4.48 0.81 -6.06
C ASN A 233 4.69 2.32 -5.88
N ASP A 234 4.62 2.85 -4.68
CA ASP A 234 4.93 4.25 -4.40
C ASP A 234 6.45 4.45 -4.33
N LEU A 235 6.93 5.57 -4.88
CA LEU A 235 8.35 5.88 -5.06
C LEU A 235 9.22 5.60 -3.82
N PHE A 236 8.78 6.03 -2.64
CA PHE A 236 9.57 5.87 -1.43
C PHE A 236 9.78 4.40 -1.03
N ASN A 237 8.77 3.54 -1.22
CA ASN A 237 8.90 2.11 -0.96
C ASN A 237 9.83 1.44 -1.98
N ILE A 238 9.71 1.80 -3.26
CA ILE A 238 10.61 1.32 -4.32
C ILE A 238 12.07 1.66 -3.99
N LEU A 239 12.34 2.90 -3.57
CA LEU A 239 13.70 3.33 -3.19
C LEU A 239 14.23 2.58 -1.97
N ILE A 240 13.38 2.30 -0.97
CA ILE A 240 13.77 1.52 0.21
C ILE A 240 14.05 0.07 -0.17
N ASP A 241 13.16 -0.55 -0.95
CA ASP A 241 13.29 -1.95 -1.33
C ASP A 241 14.53 -2.16 -2.22
N ASP A 242 14.82 -1.23 -3.13
CA ASP A 242 16.08 -1.23 -3.91
C ASP A 242 17.31 -1.08 -3.01
N ALA A 243 17.32 -0.10 -2.11
CA ALA A 243 18.44 0.13 -1.18
C ALA A 243 18.69 -1.05 -0.24
N GLN A 244 17.65 -1.78 0.16
CA GLN A 244 17.75 -2.98 1.00
C GLN A 244 18.42 -4.16 0.27
N THR A 245 18.47 -4.15 -1.06
CA THR A 245 19.24 -5.15 -1.82
C THR A 245 20.73 -5.03 -1.60
N GLY A 246 21.23 -3.85 -1.19
CA GLY A 246 22.64 -3.56 -1.00
C GLY A 246 23.46 -3.50 -2.31
N LEU A 247 22.80 -3.45 -3.47
CA LEU A 247 23.46 -3.38 -4.78
C LEU A 247 24.12 -2.03 -5.03
N ASP A 248 23.56 -0.95 -4.48
CA ASP A 248 24.17 0.37 -4.51
C ASP A 248 24.89 0.67 -3.18
N PRO A 249 26.24 0.62 -3.15
CA PRO A 249 27.02 0.89 -1.93
C PRO A 249 27.02 2.38 -1.53
N THR A 250 26.47 3.27 -2.35
CA THR A 250 26.40 4.71 -2.09
C THR A 250 25.11 5.13 -1.43
N THR A 251 24.17 4.20 -1.28
CA THR A 251 22.87 4.43 -0.64
C THR A 251 22.78 3.72 0.71
N ALA A 252 22.50 4.47 1.77
CA ALA A 252 22.19 3.95 3.10
C ALA A 252 20.67 3.95 3.34
N VAL A 253 20.17 2.88 3.96
CA VAL A 253 18.76 2.77 4.32
C VAL A 253 18.59 2.42 5.80
N THR A 254 17.72 3.13 6.48
CA THR A 254 17.34 2.89 7.88
C THR A 254 15.83 2.87 7.98
N VAL A 255 15.27 1.75 8.42
CA VAL A 255 13.83 1.56 8.55
C VAL A 255 13.49 1.14 9.97
N TYR A 256 12.54 1.84 10.58
CA TYR A 256 11.94 1.52 11.86
C TYR A 256 10.46 1.25 11.63
N GLU A 257 10.06 -0.02 11.60
CA GLU A 257 8.69 -0.44 11.34
C GLU A 257 8.27 -1.58 12.28
N ALA A 258 6.98 -1.71 12.53
CA ALA A 258 6.41 -2.85 13.23
C ALA A 258 6.35 -4.07 12.32
N ASP A 259 6.23 -5.27 12.92
CA ASP A 259 6.03 -6.50 12.16
C ASP A 259 4.69 -6.43 11.39
N GLU A 260 4.62 -7.00 10.19
CA GLU A 260 3.53 -6.82 9.23
C GLU A 260 2.14 -7.13 9.83
N ASP A 261 1.97 -8.27 10.45
CA ASP A 261 0.69 -8.74 11.03
C ASP A 261 0.59 -8.54 12.55
N CYS A 262 1.25 -7.53 13.09
CA CYS A 262 1.27 -7.32 14.54
C CYS A 262 -0.08 -6.88 15.10
N ASP A 263 -0.32 -7.22 16.37
CA ASP A 263 -1.42 -6.65 17.14
C ASP A 263 -1.21 -5.15 17.33
N LEU A 264 -2.25 -4.36 17.00
CA LEU A 264 -2.26 -2.90 17.14
C LEU A 264 -2.04 -2.44 18.58
N LEU A 265 -2.36 -3.27 19.56
CA LEU A 265 -2.24 -2.97 21.00
C LEU A 265 -0.90 -3.40 21.60
N ASP A 266 -0.03 -4.07 20.83
CA ASP A 266 1.29 -4.47 21.30
C ASP A 266 2.27 -3.28 21.34
N GLU A 267 2.55 -2.78 22.55
CA GLU A 267 3.47 -1.66 22.76
C GLU A 267 4.92 -1.98 22.33
N ALA A 268 5.32 -3.25 22.26
CA ALA A 268 6.64 -3.63 21.75
C ALA A 268 6.77 -3.32 20.25
N GLN A 269 5.69 -3.47 19.51
CA GLN A 269 5.64 -3.11 18.08
C GLN A 269 5.69 -1.59 17.87
N TRP A 270 5.06 -0.83 18.78
CA TRP A 270 5.16 0.63 18.73
C TRP A 270 6.61 1.12 18.91
N LEU A 271 7.38 0.46 19.80
CA LEU A 271 8.79 0.77 20.01
C LEU A 271 9.66 0.46 18.80
N LYS A 272 9.35 -0.62 18.04
CA LYS A 272 10.04 -0.92 16.78
C LYS A 272 9.82 0.17 15.74
N ALA A 273 8.57 0.62 15.58
CA ALA A 273 8.21 1.62 14.60
C ALA A 273 8.59 3.05 15.02
N ASN A 274 8.65 3.32 16.32
CA ASN A 274 8.98 4.63 16.84
C ASN A 274 9.97 4.55 18.00
N PRO A 275 11.26 4.52 17.70
CA PRO A 275 12.32 4.41 18.70
C PRO A 275 12.46 5.65 19.59
N SER A 276 11.65 6.71 19.37
CA SER A 276 11.62 7.92 20.21
C SER A 276 10.71 7.82 21.43
N ILE A 277 9.90 6.78 21.54
CA ILE A 277 8.98 6.57 22.66
C ILE A 277 9.71 6.57 24.02
N PRO A 278 10.87 5.90 24.20
CA PRO A 278 11.57 5.88 25.48
C PRO A 278 12.10 7.25 25.93
N TYR A 279 12.22 8.19 25.00
CA TYR A 279 12.71 9.56 25.27
C TYR A 279 11.58 10.53 25.63
N GLY A 280 10.34 10.04 25.69
CA GLY A 280 9.18 10.84 26.06
C GLY A 280 8.75 11.88 25.02
N VAL A 281 9.21 11.77 23.77
CA VAL A 281 8.85 12.69 22.67
C VAL A 281 7.38 12.54 22.29
N LEU A 282 6.82 11.35 22.48
CA LEU A 282 5.42 11.04 22.20
C LEU A 282 4.59 10.92 23.46
N ASN A 283 3.34 11.37 23.38
CA ASN A 283 2.35 11.07 24.40
C ASN A 283 1.84 9.62 24.22
N ILE A 284 2.31 8.71 25.07
CA ILE A 284 1.98 7.29 24.99
C ILE A 284 0.49 7.02 25.25
N GLU A 285 -0.16 7.81 26.11
CA GLU A 285 -1.59 7.66 26.39
C GLU A 285 -2.44 8.03 25.16
N ASP A 286 -2.02 9.06 24.41
CA ASP A 286 -2.66 9.40 23.14
C ASP A 286 -2.47 8.27 22.12
N MET A 287 -1.32 7.65 22.09
CA MET A 287 -1.06 6.50 21.20
C MET A 287 -1.92 5.29 21.58
N ARG A 288 -2.05 4.95 22.87
CA ARG A 288 -2.96 3.90 23.37
C ARG A 288 -4.39 4.16 22.95
N ARG A 289 -4.87 5.40 23.14
CA ARG A 289 -6.22 5.78 22.73
C ARG A 289 -6.45 5.59 21.24
N GLN A 290 -5.47 6.00 20.39
CA GLN A 290 -5.56 5.82 18.94
C GLN A 290 -5.51 4.34 18.54
N ALA A 291 -4.68 3.50 19.18
CA ALA A 291 -4.61 2.06 18.94
C ALA A 291 -5.94 1.37 19.27
N HIS A 292 -6.54 1.67 20.44
CA HIS A 292 -7.88 1.16 20.79
C HIS A 292 -8.98 1.65 19.84
N GLN A 293 -8.85 2.83 19.27
CA GLN A 293 -9.78 3.30 18.26
C GLN A 293 -9.60 2.55 16.94
N ALA A 294 -8.36 2.35 16.52
CA ALA A 294 -8.01 1.62 15.30
C ALA A 294 -8.45 0.15 15.36
N SER A 295 -8.32 -0.51 16.51
CA SER A 295 -8.75 -1.92 16.67
C SER A 295 -10.28 -2.13 16.58
N ARG A 296 -11.08 -1.06 16.66
CA ARG A 296 -12.56 -1.12 16.59
C ARG A 296 -13.14 -0.52 15.32
N ILE A 297 -12.38 0.33 14.64
CA ILE A 297 -12.86 1.10 13.49
C ILE A 297 -11.93 0.81 12.31
N PRO A 298 -12.33 -0.06 11.35
CA PRO A 298 -11.46 -0.47 10.23
C PRO A 298 -10.85 0.70 9.44
N SER A 299 -11.62 1.76 9.21
CA SER A 299 -11.12 2.96 8.50
C SER A 299 -10.01 3.72 9.26
N LYS A 300 -9.82 3.46 10.55
CA LYS A 300 -8.74 4.03 11.36
C LYS A 300 -7.52 3.12 11.44
N GLU A 301 -7.70 1.83 11.21
CA GLU A 301 -6.61 0.85 11.27
C GLU A 301 -5.52 1.14 10.25
N ALA A 302 -5.86 1.29 8.98
CA ALA A 302 -4.91 1.57 7.91
C ALA A 302 -4.08 2.84 8.21
N SER A 303 -4.73 3.91 8.67
CA SER A 303 -4.04 5.14 9.06
C SER A 303 -3.12 4.95 10.28
N PHE A 304 -3.53 4.15 11.27
CA PHE A 304 -2.71 3.85 12.44
C PHE A 304 -1.49 2.99 12.06
N ARG A 305 -1.70 1.93 11.28
CA ARG A 305 -0.62 1.08 10.76
C ARG A 305 0.42 1.89 9.99
N ASN A 306 -0.01 2.71 9.03
CA ASN A 306 0.92 3.50 8.24
C ASN A 306 1.63 4.59 9.05
N LEU A 307 0.88 5.43 9.77
CA LEU A 307 1.46 6.62 10.41
C LEU A 307 2.10 6.36 11.77
N LYS A 308 1.66 5.32 12.51
CA LYS A 308 2.13 5.02 13.86
C LYS A 308 3.00 3.77 13.94
N LEU A 309 2.72 2.78 13.09
CA LEU A 309 3.50 1.55 13.01
C LEU A 309 4.47 1.55 11.83
N ASN A 310 4.44 2.60 11.01
CA ASN A 310 5.30 2.79 9.84
C ASN A 310 5.24 1.60 8.85
N GLN A 311 4.07 0.98 8.78
CA GLN A 311 3.83 -0.17 7.90
C GLN A 311 3.36 0.29 6.53
N LYS A 312 3.67 -0.51 5.51
CA LYS A 312 2.92 -0.46 4.26
C LYS A 312 1.47 -0.85 4.58
N VAL A 313 0.52 -0.15 4.02
CA VAL A 313 -0.90 -0.50 4.16
C VAL A 313 -1.44 -0.55 2.76
N ASP A 314 -1.97 -1.66 2.38
CA ASP A 314 -2.82 -1.71 1.20
C ASP A 314 -3.87 -0.61 1.37
N SER A 315 -4.09 0.16 0.31
CA SER A 315 -4.90 1.37 0.43
C SER A 315 -6.19 1.05 1.18
N ALA A 316 -6.62 1.94 2.08
CA ALA A 316 -7.88 1.78 2.84
C ALA A 316 -9.14 1.66 1.95
N THR A 317 -8.93 1.65 0.63
CA THR A 317 -9.89 1.44 -0.44
C THR A 317 -9.59 0.16 -1.23
N ALA A 318 -8.55 -0.61 -0.88
CA ALA A 318 -8.31 -1.89 -1.54
C ALA A 318 -9.48 -2.83 -1.25
N PHE A 319 -9.95 -3.49 -2.30
CA PHE A 319 -11.04 -4.48 -2.21
C PHE A 319 -10.67 -5.63 -1.25
N ILE A 320 -9.44 -6.13 -1.39
CA ILE A 320 -8.90 -7.24 -0.59
C ILE A 320 -7.47 -6.91 -0.16
N THR A 321 -7.08 -7.34 1.05
CA THR A 321 -5.71 -7.20 1.53
C THR A 321 -4.76 -8.17 0.80
N ALA A 322 -3.49 -7.81 0.68
CA ALA A 322 -2.47 -8.67 0.07
C ALA A 322 -2.35 -10.02 0.79
N GLY A 323 -2.53 -10.05 2.12
CA GLY A 323 -2.52 -11.27 2.92
C GLY A 323 -3.64 -12.24 2.56
N VAL A 324 -4.87 -11.74 2.39
CA VAL A 324 -6.03 -12.54 1.96
C VAL A 324 -5.81 -13.06 0.54
N TRP A 325 -5.40 -12.20 -0.39
CA TRP A 325 -5.11 -12.61 -1.77
C TRP A 325 -4.05 -13.70 -1.84
N LYS A 326 -2.95 -13.56 -1.10
CA LYS A 326 -1.82 -14.52 -1.11
C LYS A 326 -2.22 -15.95 -0.72
N ARG A 327 -3.26 -16.15 0.08
CA ARG A 327 -3.73 -17.49 0.47
C ARG A 327 -4.30 -18.30 -0.69
N GLY A 328 -4.87 -17.62 -1.70
CA GLY A 328 -5.30 -18.22 -2.97
C GLY A 328 -4.16 -18.54 -3.95
N ASN A 329 -2.90 -18.21 -3.64
CA ASN A 329 -1.74 -18.53 -4.47
C ASN A 329 -1.34 -20.00 -4.31
N ARG A 330 -2.24 -20.89 -4.69
CA ARG A 330 -2.07 -22.34 -4.73
C ARG A 330 -2.11 -22.80 -6.19
N PRO A 331 -1.46 -23.93 -6.53
CA PRO A 331 -1.49 -24.45 -7.91
C PRO A 331 -2.91 -24.66 -8.39
N VAL A 332 -3.22 -24.14 -9.57
CA VAL A 332 -4.51 -24.36 -10.23
C VAL A 332 -4.58 -25.80 -10.72
N ASN A 333 -5.66 -26.50 -10.41
CA ASN A 333 -5.89 -27.85 -10.88
C ASN A 333 -6.42 -27.82 -12.33
N GLU A 334 -5.55 -28.05 -13.29
CA GLU A 334 -5.90 -28.05 -14.73
C GLU A 334 -6.88 -29.17 -15.11
N GLY A 335 -6.89 -30.26 -14.35
CA GLY A 335 -7.79 -31.39 -14.60
C GLY A 335 -9.26 -31.02 -14.46
N LEU A 336 -9.58 -30.10 -13.53
CA LEU A 336 -10.97 -29.65 -13.32
C LEU A 336 -11.56 -28.97 -14.57
N PHE A 337 -10.74 -28.18 -15.27
CA PHE A 337 -11.18 -27.48 -16.47
C PHE A 337 -11.39 -28.40 -17.68
N ARG A 338 -10.86 -29.62 -17.68
CA ARG A 338 -10.96 -30.61 -18.75
C ARG A 338 -11.87 -31.76 -18.41
N ASP A 339 -12.41 -31.80 -17.20
CA ASP A 339 -13.39 -32.83 -16.81
C ASP A 339 -14.77 -32.47 -17.43
N PRO A 340 -15.34 -33.32 -18.31
CA PRO A 340 -16.62 -33.03 -18.95
C PRO A 340 -17.80 -32.99 -17.98
N ASN A 341 -17.63 -33.42 -16.74
CA ASN A 341 -18.65 -33.33 -15.70
C ASN A 341 -18.66 -31.98 -14.99
N ASN A 342 -17.65 -31.17 -15.18
CA ASN A 342 -17.54 -29.84 -14.55
C ASN A 342 -17.98 -28.74 -15.52
N TYR A 343 -18.66 -27.73 -14.98
CA TYR A 343 -19.09 -26.57 -15.75
C TYR A 343 -18.05 -25.46 -15.66
N VAL A 344 -17.46 -25.11 -16.81
CA VAL A 344 -16.51 -24.01 -16.94
C VAL A 344 -17.22 -22.74 -17.40
N TYR A 345 -17.04 -21.64 -16.72
CA TYR A 345 -17.60 -20.33 -17.07
C TYR A 345 -16.50 -19.33 -17.38
N GLY A 346 -16.79 -18.43 -18.33
CA GLY A 346 -15.91 -17.32 -18.68
C GLY A 346 -16.44 -15.98 -18.20
N GLY A 347 -15.53 -15.04 -17.98
CA GLY A 347 -15.83 -13.61 -17.85
C GLY A 347 -14.91 -12.84 -18.79
N LEU A 348 -15.49 -12.01 -19.64
CA LEU A 348 -14.79 -11.26 -20.68
C LEU A 348 -14.94 -9.75 -20.44
N ASP A 349 -13.82 -9.09 -20.13
CA ASP A 349 -13.74 -7.63 -20.11
C ASP A 349 -12.87 -7.16 -21.29
N HIS A 350 -13.52 -6.57 -22.28
CA HIS A 350 -12.88 -6.17 -23.51
C HIS A 350 -12.58 -4.67 -23.56
N SER A 351 -11.41 -4.30 -24.04
CA SER A 351 -10.97 -2.91 -24.12
C SER A 351 -11.21 -2.29 -25.49
N ALA A 352 -11.36 -0.95 -25.51
CA ALA A 352 -11.70 -0.23 -26.75
C ALA A 352 -10.55 -0.11 -27.76
N ARG A 353 -9.28 0.05 -27.36
CA ARG A 353 -8.13 0.22 -28.28
C ARG A 353 -6.74 -0.02 -27.68
N ARG A 354 -6.41 0.56 -26.55
CA ARG A 354 -5.03 0.55 -25.98
C ARG A 354 -4.95 -0.08 -24.60
N ASP A 355 -6.05 -0.58 -24.11
CA ASP A 355 -6.19 -1.19 -22.80
C ASP A 355 -6.00 -2.71 -22.86
N ILE A 356 -6.10 -3.39 -21.73
CA ILE A 356 -6.00 -4.83 -21.65
C ILE A 356 -7.38 -5.44 -21.93
N THR A 357 -7.47 -6.37 -22.89
CA THR A 357 -8.61 -7.27 -23.01
C THR A 357 -8.31 -8.51 -22.19
N SER A 358 -9.26 -8.97 -21.40
CA SER A 358 -9.06 -10.12 -20.51
C SER A 358 -10.22 -11.11 -20.56
N LEU A 359 -9.87 -12.39 -20.61
CA LEU A 359 -10.77 -13.53 -20.39
C LEU A 359 -10.30 -14.26 -19.14
N VAL A 360 -11.16 -14.38 -18.14
CA VAL A 360 -10.92 -15.23 -16.99
C VAL A 360 -11.91 -16.38 -17.04
N ILE A 361 -11.42 -17.61 -16.92
CA ILE A 361 -12.26 -18.80 -16.83
C ILE A 361 -12.23 -19.35 -15.41
N SER A 362 -13.37 -19.83 -14.95
CA SER A 362 -13.58 -20.35 -13.60
C SER A 362 -14.27 -21.70 -13.63
N VAL A 363 -13.87 -22.58 -12.71
CA VAL A 363 -14.51 -23.88 -12.47
C VAL A 363 -14.53 -24.15 -10.98
N GLU A 364 -15.62 -24.68 -10.46
CA GLU A 364 -15.71 -25.13 -9.08
C GLU A 364 -15.36 -26.62 -8.99
N ASP A 365 -14.56 -26.97 -8.00
CA ASP A 365 -14.28 -28.34 -7.63
C ASP A 365 -15.48 -28.89 -6.81
N PRO A 366 -16.22 -29.90 -7.29
CA PRO A 366 -17.40 -30.42 -6.60
C PRO A 366 -17.08 -31.09 -5.26
N GLU A 367 -15.83 -31.52 -5.03
CA GLU A 367 -15.43 -32.18 -3.78
C GLU A 367 -15.04 -31.17 -2.70
N THR A 368 -14.32 -30.12 -3.06
CA THR A 368 -13.74 -29.16 -2.10
C THR A 368 -14.49 -27.82 -2.05
N GLN A 369 -15.37 -27.56 -3.03
CA GLN A 369 -16.01 -26.25 -3.26
C GLN A 369 -15.03 -25.11 -3.56
N GLU A 370 -13.78 -25.44 -3.85
CA GLU A 370 -12.80 -24.48 -4.30
C GLU A 370 -13.09 -24.02 -5.73
N VAL A 371 -13.01 -22.72 -5.96
CA VAL A 371 -13.13 -22.14 -7.30
C VAL A 371 -11.73 -21.88 -7.86
N HIS A 372 -11.38 -22.60 -8.91
CA HIS A 372 -10.13 -22.44 -9.63
C HIS A 372 -10.30 -21.48 -10.79
N VAL A 373 -9.35 -20.54 -10.96
CA VAL A 373 -9.41 -19.53 -12.02
C VAL A 373 -8.14 -19.52 -12.87
N LYS A 374 -8.32 -19.32 -14.20
CA LYS A 374 -7.23 -19.06 -15.16
C LYS A 374 -7.48 -17.75 -15.87
N CYS A 375 -6.44 -16.94 -15.99
CA CYS A 375 -6.53 -15.60 -16.58
C CYS A 375 -5.73 -15.54 -17.88
N TYR A 376 -6.37 -15.07 -18.94
CA TYR A 376 -5.80 -14.75 -20.24
C TYR A 376 -5.94 -13.27 -20.50
N ALA A 377 -4.87 -12.62 -20.91
CA ALA A 377 -4.87 -11.17 -21.12
C ALA A 377 -4.12 -10.81 -22.41
N TRP A 378 -4.65 -9.85 -23.16
CA TRP A 378 -4.09 -9.38 -24.43
C TRP A 378 -3.81 -7.88 -24.35
N THR A 379 -2.71 -7.46 -24.99
CA THR A 379 -2.30 -6.05 -25.09
C THR A 379 -1.68 -5.79 -26.45
N PRO A 380 -1.73 -4.54 -27.00
CA PRO A 380 -1.01 -4.21 -28.22
C PRO A 380 0.51 -4.40 -28.05
N ALA A 381 1.19 -4.93 -29.07
CA ALA A 381 2.64 -5.15 -29.02
C ALA A 381 3.43 -3.83 -29.14
N GLU A 382 2.94 -2.91 -29.95
CA GLU A 382 3.61 -1.65 -30.21
C GLU A 382 3.48 -0.68 -29.02
N GLY A 383 4.55 0.04 -28.70
CA GLY A 383 4.60 0.93 -27.55
C GLY A 383 4.60 0.22 -26.18
N LEU A 384 4.79 -1.11 -26.13
CA LEU A 384 4.73 -1.90 -24.91
C LEU A 384 5.70 -1.40 -23.82
N LYS A 385 6.95 -1.10 -24.20
CA LYS A 385 7.97 -0.59 -23.25
C LYS A 385 7.62 0.81 -22.71
N GLU A 386 7.02 1.65 -23.53
CA GLU A 386 6.59 3.00 -23.11
C GLU A 386 5.40 2.91 -22.18
N ARG A 387 4.43 2.03 -22.48
CA ARG A 387 3.31 1.76 -21.57
C ARG A 387 3.79 1.15 -20.25
N SER A 388 4.75 0.20 -20.31
CA SER A 388 5.37 -0.33 -19.08
C SER A 388 5.96 0.77 -18.21
N LYS A 389 6.57 1.79 -18.81
CA LYS A 389 7.09 2.96 -18.08
C LYS A 389 5.98 3.89 -17.59
N THR A 390 4.97 4.16 -18.40
CA THR A 390 3.88 5.09 -18.07
C THR A 390 2.97 4.53 -16.98
N ASP A 391 2.51 3.29 -17.16
CA ASP A 391 1.63 2.60 -16.22
C ASP A 391 2.43 1.97 -15.06
N ARG A 392 3.75 1.80 -15.24
CA ARG A 392 4.74 1.26 -14.31
C ARG A 392 4.43 -0.16 -13.89
N VAL A 393 4.00 -0.88 -14.87
CA VAL A 393 3.68 -2.29 -14.80
C VAL A 393 4.63 -3.02 -15.75
N PRO A 394 5.28 -4.12 -15.38
CA PRO A 394 6.28 -4.79 -16.20
C PRO A 394 5.65 -5.62 -17.31
N TYR A 395 4.86 -4.98 -18.19
CA TYR A 395 4.17 -5.65 -19.30
C TYR A 395 5.13 -6.41 -20.21
N ASP A 396 6.29 -5.85 -20.49
CA ASP A 396 7.31 -6.48 -21.33
C ASP A 396 7.93 -7.73 -20.68
N VAL A 397 8.01 -7.79 -19.37
CA VAL A 397 8.42 -8.98 -18.61
C VAL A 397 7.30 -10.03 -18.66
N TRP A 398 6.05 -9.64 -18.43
CA TRP A 398 4.91 -10.56 -18.46
C TRP A 398 4.68 -11.17 -19.84
N VAL A 399 4.94 -10.41 -20.91
CA VAL A 399 4.91 -10.95 -22.27
C VAL A 399 6.00 -12.01 -22.48
N LYS A 400 7.24 -11.75 -22.03
CA LYS A 400 8.34 -12.72 -22.11
C LYS A 400 8.09 -14.00 -21.30
N GLN A 401 7.39 -13.87 -20.19
CA GLN A 401 7.03 -14.99 -19.30
C GLN A 401 5.78 -15.74 -19.76
N GLY A 402 5.05 -15.24 -20.78
CA GLY A 402 3.85 -15.86 -21.31
C GLY A 402 2.57 -15.55 -20.53
N TRP A 403 2.62 -14.65 -19.53
CA TRP A 403 1.43 -14.24 -18.79
C TRP A 403 0.55 -13.27 -19.57
N LEU A 404 1.14 -12.42 -20.41
CA LEU A 404 0.47 -11.41 -21.22
C LEU A 404 0.70 -11.70 -22.71
N ILE A 405 -0.34 -11.70 -23.51
CA ILE A 405 -0.26 -11.97 -24.96
C ILE A 405 -0.18 -10.62 -25.68
N ALA A 406 0.93 -10.37 -26.36
CA ALA A 406 1.09 -9.19 -27.19
C ALA A 406 0.51 -9.45 -28.59
N VAL A 407 -0.51 -8.68 -28.98
CA VAL A 407 -1.09 -8.72 -30.32
C VAL A 407 -0.48 -7.66 -31.22
N PRO A 408 -0.31 -7.92 -32.53
CA PRO A 408 0.27 -6.95 -33.45
C PRO A 408 -0.48 -5.61 -33.49
N GLY A 409 0.25 -4.51 -33.66
CA GLY A 409 -0.31 -3.17 -33.83
C GLY A 409 -0.30 -2.29 -32.60
N ASN A 410 -0.75 -1.03 -32.78
CA ASN A 410 -0.87 -0.01 -31.72
C ASN A 410 -2.18 -0.07 -30.93
N ALA A 411 -3.09 -0.93 -31.34
CA ALA A 411 -4.40 -1.14 -30.74
C ALA A 411 -4.72 -2.64 -30.73
N ILE A 412 -5.62 -3.06 -29.84
CA ILE A 412 -6.16 -4.41 -29.89
C ILE A 412 -7.06 -4.53 -31.12
N HIS A 413 -6.71 -5.48 -32.00
CA HIS A 413 -7.50 -5.90 -33.14
C HIS A 413 -8.10 -7.26 -32.82
N TYR A 414 -9.42 -7.36 -32.91
CA TYR A 414 -10.14 -8.56 -32.48
C TYR A 414 -9.97 -9.76 -33.41
N ASP A 415 -9.52 -9.54 -34.64
CA ASP A 415 -9.08 -10.60 -35.57
C ASP A 415 -7.93 -11.46 -35.01
N HIS A 416 -7.13 -10.91 -34.08
CA HIS A 416 -6.10 -11.65 -33.37
C HIS A 416 -6.56 -12.24 -32.03
N VAL A 417 -7.61 -11.67 -31.42
CA VAL A 417 -8.11 -12.08 -30.11
C VAL A 417 -9.19 -13.14 -30.23
N ALA A 418 -10.13 -12.98 -31.18
CA ALA A 418 -11.24 -13.89 -31.38
C ALA A 418 -10.82 -15.35 -31.64
N PRO A 419 -9.82 -15.65 -32.51
CA PRO A 419 -9.36 -17.01 -32.69
C PRO A 419 -8.80 -17.65 -31.40
N LYS A 420 -8.11 -16.84 -30.56
CA LYS A 420 -7.56 -17.34 -29.30
C LYS A 420 -8.64 -17.61 -28.27
N ILE A 421 -9.67 -16.76 -28.19
CA ILE A 421 -10.83 -17.02 -27.34
C ILE A 421 -11.53 -18.30 -27.81
N ALA A 422 -11.74 -18.49 -29.13
CA ALA A 422 -12.36 -19.67 -29.67
C ALA A 422 -11.55 -20.95 -29.37
N GLU A 423 -10.22 -20.91 -29.49
CA GLU A 423 -9.33 -21.99 -29.06
C GLU A 423 -9.54 -22.37 -27.59
N ILE A 424 -9.58 -21.38 -26.69
CA ILE A 424 -9.77 -21.57 -25.24
C ILE A 424 -11.17 -22.14 -24.96
N VAL A 425 -12.21 -21.62 -25.61
CA VAL A 425 -13.59 -22.12 -25.48
C VAL A 425 -13.69 -23.58 -25.86
N ASN A 426 -13.07 -23.96 -26.97
CA ASN A 426 -13.07 -25.34 -27.43
C ASN A 426 -12.19 -26.27 -26.59
N GLU A 427 -11.04 -25.76 -26.07
CA GLU A 427 -10.14 -26.55 -25.23
C GLU A 427 -10.78 -26.94 -23.89
N PHE A 428 -11.54 -26.01 -23.28
CA PHE A 428 -12.10 -26.17 -21.95
C PHE A 428 -13.63 -26.36 -21.96
N GLU A 429 -14.24 -26.52 -23.12
CA GLU A 429 -15.70 -26.71 -23.27
C GLU A 429 -16.50 -25.68 -22.46
N ILE A 430 -16.14 -24.39 -22.59
CA ILE A 430 -16.72 -23.31 -21.79
C ILE A 430 -18.22 -23.23 -22.08
N LEU A 431 -19.04 -23.36 -21.02
CA LEU A 431 -20.48 -23.39 -21.10
C LEU A 431 -21.07 -22.05 -21.52
N ASP A 432 -20.61 -20.97 -20.89
CA ASP A 432 -21.06 -19.59 -21.13
C ASP A 432 -20.00 -18.56 -20.73
N ILE A 433 -19.98 -17.42 -21.42
CA ILE A 433 -19.07 -16.31 -21.12
C ILE A 433 -19.90 -15.06 -20.75
N MET A 434 -19.73 -14.59 -19.50
CA MET A 434 -20.29 -13.33 -19.03
C MET A 434 -19.49 -12.16 -19.61
N PHE A 435 -20.15 -11.19 -20.25
CA PHE A 435 -19.47 -10.09 -20.92
C PHE A 435 -20.17 -8.74 -20.74
N ASP A 436 -19.41 -7.63 -20.82
CA ASP A 436 -19.98 -6.28 -20.88
C ASP A 436 -20.52 -5.98 -22.29
N ARG A 437 -21.77 -5.52 -22.39
CA ARG A 437 -22.45 -5.18 -23.66
C ARG A 437 -21.76 -4.05 -24.44
N TRP A 438 -20.94 -3.27 -23.79
CA TRP A 438 -20.36 -2.09 -24.41
C TRP A 438 -19.33 -2.46 -25.50
N ARG A 439 -19.62 -2.12 -26.78
CA ARG A 439 -18.76 -2.36 -27.95
C ARG A 439 -18.40 -3.81 -28.26
N ILE A 440 -19.17 -4.79 -27.84
CA ILE A 440 -18.94 -6.20 -28.13
C ILE A 440 -19.12 -6.55 -29.62
N ASP A 441 -19.88 -5.73 -30.37
CA ASP A 441 -20.29 -6.01 -31.76
C ASP A 441 -19.11 -6.35 -32.67
N GLN A 442 -17.96 -5.70 -32.50
CA GLN A 442 -16.77 -5.98 -33.31
C GLN A 442 -16.19 -7.36 -33.03
N LEU A 443 -16.16 -7.77 -31.77
CA LEU A 443 -15.66 -9.09 -31.39
C LEU A 443 -16.64 -10.18 -31.85
N MET A 444 -17.94 -9.95 -31.74
CA MET A 444 -18.96 -10.86 -32.27
C MET A 444 -18.83 -11.05 -33.79
N HIS A 445 -18.63 -9.95 -34.52
CA HIS A 445 -18.37 -10.01 -35.95
C HIS A 445 -17.14 -10.87 -36.30
N GLU A 446 -16.07 -10.79 -35.51
CA GLU A 446 -14.90 -11.65 -35.74
C GLU A 446 -15.18 -13.12 -35.39
N PHE A 447 -16.00 -13.43 -34.39
CA PHE A 447 -16.44 -14.80 -34.14
C PHE A 447 -17.25 -15.36 -35.33
N ASP A 448 -18.16 -14.55 -35.91
CA ASP A 448 -18.89 -14.91 -37.10
C ASP A 448 -17.96 -15.16 -38.30
N ASN A 449 -16.96 -14.28 -38.51
CA ASN A 449 -15.98 -14.38 -39.60
C ASN A 449 -15.18 -15.68 -39.56
N ILE A 450 -14.85 -16.16 -38.34
CA ILE A 450 -14.10 -17.42 -38.16
C ILE A 450 -15.01 -18.65 -37.98
N GLY A 451 -16.34 -18.46 -38.00
CA GLY A 451 -17.31 -19.53 -37.80
C GLY A 451 -17.31 -20.12 -36.38
N ALA A 452 -16.91 -19.35 -35.38
CA ALA A 452 -16.88 -19.79 -33.98
C ALA A 452 -18.23 -19.55 -33.30
N TYR A 453 -18.82 -20.63 -32.77
CA TYR A 453 -20.04 -20.53 -31.97
C TYR A 453 -19.67 -20.45 -30.48
N ILE A 454 -19.97 -19.33 -29.82
CA ILE A 454 -19.65 -19.07 -28.43
C ILE A 454 -20.90 -18.57 -27.69
N ASN A 455 -21.25 -19.25 -26.61
CA ASN A 455 -22.34 -18.76 -25.74
C ASN A 455 -21.89 -17.52 -25.00
N LEU A 456 -22.64 -16.44 -25.13
CA LEU A 456 -22.35 -15.15 -24.55
C LEU A 456 -23.56 -14.63 -23.75
N THR A 457 -23.40 -14.43 -22.45
CA THR A 457 -24.43 -13.86 -21.58
C THR A 457 -24.04 -12.44 -21.16
N PRO A 458 -24.89 -11.44 -21.48
CA PRO A 458 -24.62 -10.07 -21.06
C PRO A 458 -24.59 -9.92 -19.53
N HIS A 459 -23.52 -9.28 -19.03
CA HIS A 459 -23.34 -8.94 -17.61
C HIS A 459 -22.89 -7.46 -17.49
N GLY A 460 -23.74 -6.62 -16.89
CA GLY A 460 -23.44 -5.20 -16.75
C GLY A 460 -22.36 -4.93 -15.70
N GLN A 461 -21.57 -3.88 -15.91
CA GLN A 461 -20.57 -3.40 -14.92
C GLN A 461 -21.19 -2.36 -13.95
N GLY A 462 -22.50 -2.20 -13.91
CA GLY A 462 -23.24 -1.35 -12.97
C GLY A 462 -23.47 -2.01 -11.61
N TYR A 463 -24.00 -1.22 -10.66
CA TYR A 463 -24.29 -1.71 -9.30
C TYR A 463 -25.25 -2.91 -9.27
N LYS A 464 -26.21 -2.97 -10.19
CA LYS A 464 -27.23 -4.02 -10.22
C LYS A 464 -26.61 -5.41 -10.46
N ASP A 465 -25.71 -5.51 -11.44
CA ASP A 465 -25.18 -6.81 -11.89
C ASP A 465 -23.89 -7.16 -11.13
N MET A 466 -23.03 -6.15 -10.86
CA MET A 466 -21.75 -6.37 -10.20
C MET A 466 -21.85 -6.62 -8.68
N ASN A 467 -22.96 -6.21 -8.03
CA ASN A 467 -23.05 -6.39 -6.58
C ASN A 467 -22.90 -7.85 -6.14
N GLY A 468 -23.67 -8.75 -6.75
CA GLY A 468 -23.58 -10.19 -6.45
C GLY A 468 -22.22 -10.78 -6.79
N ALA A 469 -21.64 -10.38 -7.93
CA ALA A 469 -20.32 -10.85 -8.36
C ALA A 469 -19.18 -10.41 -7.41
N VAL A 470 -19.25 -9.17 -6.90
CA VAL A 470 -18.28 -8.64 -5.93
C VAL A 470 -18.44 -9.32 -4.58
N ASP A 471 -19.68 -9.51 -4.10
CA ASP A 471 -19.96 -10.15 -2.81
C ASP A 471 -19.48 -11.62 -2.83
N GLU A 472 -19.71 -12.34 -3.91
CA GLU A 472 -19.27 -13.73 -4.05
C GLU A 472 -17.76 -13.86 -4.13
N LEU A 473 -17.11 -13.03 -4.95
CA LEU A 473 -15.64 -13.01 -5.05
C LEU A 473 -14.99 -12.71 -3.68
N GLU A 474 -15.54 -11.76 -2.93
CA GLU A 474 -15.06 -11.45 -1.58
C GLU A 474 -15.23 -12.62 -0.63
N SER A 475 -16.39 -13.30 -0.66
CA SER A 475 -16.65 -14.47 0.17
C SER A 475 -15.66 -15.60 -0.11
N LEU A 476 -15.47 -15.95 -1.39
CA LEU A 476 -14.50 -16.98 -1.78
C LEU A 476 -13.07 -16.66 -1.34
N LEU A 477 -12.68 -15.38 -1.39
CA LEU A 477 -11.36 -14.94 -0.94
C LEU A 477 -11.20 -15.01 0.59
N LEU A 478 -12.23 -14.60 1.34
CA LEU A 478 -12.21 -14.62 2.81
C LEU A 478 -12.27 -16.04 3.37
N ASP A 479 -13.02 -16.92 2.71
CA ASP A 479 -13.16 -18.34 3.09
C ASP A 479 -12.02 -19.22 2.55
N GLU A 480 -11.01 -18.60 1.86
CA GLU A 480 -9.83 -19.28 1.28
C GLU A 480 -10.18 -20.32 0.19
N LEU A 481 -11.37 -20.18 -0.43
CA LEU A 481 -11.87 -21.09 -1.44
C LEU A 481 -11.48 -20.68 -2.87
N LEU A 482 -10.91 -19.50 -3.11
CA LEU A 482 -10.42 -19.09 -4.43
C LEU A 482 -8.98 -19.56 -4.66
N VAL A 483 -8.73 -20.25 -5.81
CA VAL A 483 -7.40 -20.71 -6.24
C VAL A 483 -7.02 -20.04 -7.55
N HIS A 484 -5.99 -19.15 -7.54
CA HIS A 484 -5.63 -18.32 -8.69
C HIS A 484 -4.20 -18.52 -9.21
N GLY A 485 -3.41 -19.42 -8.62
CA GLY A 485 -2.08 -19.80 -9.11
C GLY A 485 -1.03 -18.68 -9.12
N GLY A 486 -1.27 -17.56 -8.45
CA GLY A 486 -0.33 -16.44 -8.39
C GLY A 486 -0.09 -15.72 -9.71
N ASN A 487 -1.08 -15.72 -10.64
CA ASN A 487 -0.96 -14.97 -11.89
C ASN A 487 -0.62 -13.50 -11.61
N PRO A 488 0.51 -12.97 -12.14
CA PRO A 488 1.00 -11.63 -11.78
C PRO A 488 0.12 -10.50 -12.31
N ILE A 489 -0.56 -10.71 -13.46
CA ILE A 489 -1.47 -9.70 -14.01
C ILE A 489 -2.72 -9.62 -13.14
N LEU A 490 -3.30 -10.77 -12.81
CA LEU A 490 -4.49 -10.83 -11.96
C LEU A 490 -4.18 -10.27 -10.57
N THR A 491 -3.01 -10.58 -10.00
CA THR A 491 -2.53 -10.02 -8.73
C THR A 491 -2.41 -8.50 -8.78
N ASN A 492 -1.83 -7.96 -9.86
CA ASN A 492 -1.73 -6.52 -10.04
C ASN A 492 -3.11 -5.87 -10.18
N HIS A 493 -3.99 -6.44 -11.00
CA HIS A 493 -5.32 -5.88 -11.24
C HIS A 493 -6.20 -5.92 -9.99
N ILE A 494 -6.17 -6.99 -9.18
CA ILE A 494 -6.96 -7.08 -7.95
C ILE A 494 -6.48 -6.07 -6.89
N SER A 495 -5.18 -5.81 -6.83
CA SER A 495 -4.60 -4.82 -5.90
C SER A 495 -5.01 -3.38 -6.24
N ASN A 496 -5.42 -3.12 -7.48
CA ASN A 496 -5.86 -1.80 -7.93
C ASN A 496 -7.39 -1.59 -7.77
N VAL A 497 -8.16 -2.64 -7.45
CA VAL A 497 -9.62 -2.55 -7.36
C VAL A 497 -10.06 -1.60 -6.26
N VAL A 498 -10.88 -0.63 -6.64
CA VAL A 498 -11.60 0.25 -5.72
C VAL A 498 -13.09 -0.09 -5.81
N ILE A 499 -13.69 -0.44 -4.68
CA ILE A 499 -15.12 -0.67 -4.58
C ILE A 499 -15.82 0.66 -4.29
N THR A 500 -16.92 0.91 -5.02
CA THR A 500 -17.84 1.98 -4.73
C THR A 500 -19.20 1.42 -4.38
N THR A 501 -19.89 2.12 -3.50
CA THR A 501 -21.21 1.74 -2.98
C THR A 501 -22.23 2.81 -3.34
N ASP A 502 -23.40 2.42 -3.79
CA ASP A 502 -24.52 3.31 -4.04
C ASP A 502 -25.32 3.57 -2.74
N PRO A 503 -26.33 4.47 -2.74
CA PRO A 503 -27.16 4.75 -1.56
C PRO A 503 -27.95 3.54 -1.03
N THR A 504 -28.10 2.47 -1.83
CA THR A 504 -28.78 1.23 -1.44
C THR A 504 -27.81 0.15 -0.94
N ASN A 505 -26.52 0.50 -0.76
CA ASN A 505 -25.42 -0.38 -0.41
C ASN A 505 -25.02 -1.40 -1.49
N ALA A 506 -25.52 -1.28 -2.71
CA ALA A 506 -25.02 -2.11 -3.81
C ALA A 506 -23.59 -1.70 -4.19
N ARG A 507 -22.73 -2.68 -4.44
CA ARG A 507 -21.30 -2.52 -4.67
C ARG A 507 -20.91 -2.76 -6.13
N LYS A 508 -19.88 -2.07 -6.60
CA LYS A 508 -19.25 -2.34 -7.90
C LYS A 508 -17.76 -2.03 -7.87
N MET A 509 -17.00 -2.66 -8.76
CA MET A 509 -15.63 -2.27 -9.07
C MET A 509 -15.64 -1.00 -9.92
N ASP A 510 -14.91 0.05 -9.49
CA ASP A 510 -14.93 1.36 -10.15
C ASP A 510 -13.61 1.63 -10.88
N LYS A 511 -13.60 1.43 -12.21
CA LYS A 511 -12.44 1.70 -13.08
C LYS A 511 -11.97 3.15 -13.01
N SER A 512 -12.88 4.11 -12.80
CA SER A 512 -12.55 5.53 -12.78
C SER A 512 -11.84 5.99 -11.50
N LYS A 513 -12.02 5.25 -10.41
CA LYS A 513 -11.40 5.52 -9.10
C LYS A 513 -10.20 4.63 -8.82
N SER A 514 -10.02 3.58 -9.60
CA SER A 514 -8.87 2.68 -9.51
C SER A 514 -7.61 3.41 -9.97
N VAL A 515 -6.51 3.19 -9.27
CA VAL A 515 -5.23 3.86 -9.57
C VAL A 515 -4.64 3.40 -10.90
N ASN A 516 -4.92 2.14 -11.28
CA ASN A 516 -4.43 1.50 -12.48
C ASN A 516 -5.49 0.53 -13.03
N LYS A 517 -5.13 -0.29 -14.02
CA LYS A 517 -6.04 -1.24 -14.69
C LYS A 517 -6.57 -2.30 -13.75
N ILE A 518 -7.84 -2.68 -13.93
CA ILE A 518 -8.55 -3.71 -13.14
C ILE A 518 -9.29 -4.73 -14.03
N ASP A 519 -9.05 -4.74 -15.33
CA ASP A 519 -9.85 -5.51 -16.32
C ASP A 519 -9.89 -7.00 -15.99
N CYS A 520 -8.75 -7.63 -15.61
CA CYS A 520 -8.75 -9.04 -15.22
C CYS A 520 -9.53 -9.30 -13.92
N ALA A 521 -9.58 -8.34 -12.98
CA ALA A 521 -10.37 -8.49 -11.77
C ALA A 521 -11.87 -8.41 -12.06
N VAL A 522 -12.28 -7.51 -12.96
CA VAL A 522 -13.67 -7.40 -13.44
C VAL A 522 -14.08 -8.69 -14.18
N ALA A 523 -13.23 -9.18 -15.10
CA ALA A 523 -13.47 -10.43 -15.82
C ALA A 523 -13.59 -11.62 -14.85
N MET A 524 -12.75 -11.69 -13.81
CA MET A 524 -12.83 -12.72 -12.79
C MET A 524 -14.14 -12.68 -12.01
N ALA A 525 -14.58 -11.50 -11.56
CA ALA A 525 -15.85 -11.36 -10.86
C ALA A 525 -17.04 -11.80 -11.74
N MET A 526 -17.02 -11.46 -13.05
CA MET A 526 -18.02 -11.90 -14.00
C MET A 526 -18.01 -13.43 -14.19
N SER A 527 -16.84 -14.06 -14.31
CA SER A 527 -16.77 -15.52 -14.48
C SER A 527 -17.28 -16.28 -13.24
N ILE A 528 -16.96 -15.81 -12.05
CA ILE A 528 -17.43 -16.38 -10.77
C ILE A 528 -18.96 -16.28 -10.66
N SER A 529 -19.56 -15.17 -11.12
CA SER A 529 -21.03 -15.03 -11.11
C SER A 529 -21.72 -16.09 -11.99
N GLY A 530 -21.05 -16.58 -13.04
CA GLY A 530 -21.53 -17.70 -13.87
C GLY A 530 -21.55 -19.01 -13.11
N VAL A 531 -20.46 -19.34 -12.41
CA VAL A 531 -20.34 -20.56 -11.60
C VAL A 531 -21.48 -20.66 -10.57
N LYS A 532 -21.77 -19.57 -9.85
CA LYS A 532 -22.76 -19.58 -8.77
C LYS A 532 -24.21 -19.51 -9.24
N LYS A 533 -24.48 -19.00 -10.44
CA LYS A 533 -25.82 -18.94 -11.01
C LYS A 533 -26.41 -20.32 -11.25
N THR A 534 -25.60 -21.29 -11.65
CA THR A 534 -26.02 -22.66 -11.91
C THR A 534 -26.35 -23.43 -10.62
N MET A 535 -25.61 -23.18 -9.53
CA MET A 535 -25.89 -23.80 -8.24
C MET A 535 -27.20 -23.33 -7.60
N GLY A 536 -27.61 -22.08 -7.87
CA GLY A 536 -28.89 -21.56 -7.40
C GLY A 536 -30.09 -22.21 -8.09
N ASP A 537 -29.94 -22.65 -9.35
CA ASP A 537 -31.03 -23.28 -10.13
C ASP A 537 -31.18 -24.78 -9.82
N GLU A 538 -30.15 -25.49 -9.39
CA GLU A 538 -30.25 -26.91 -9.00
C GLU A 538 -30.76 -27.14 -7.57
N GLY A 539 -30.71 -26.12 -6.70
CA GLY A 539 -31.09 -26.19 -5.27
C GLY A 539 -32.51 -25.68 -4.91
N GLY A 540 -33.25 -25.11 -5.83
CA GLY A 540 -34.51 -24.42 -5.49
C GLY A 540 -35.62 -24.66 -6.53
N GLY A 541 -36.48 -25.65 -6.28
CA GLY A 541 -37.76 -25.73 -6.93
C GLY A 541 -38.63 -24.50 -6.69
N GLY A 542 -38.92 -23.77 -7.75
CA GLY A 542 -40.10 -22.93 -7.92
C GLY A 542 -40.15 -21.62 -7.14
N GLY A 543 -39.82 -20.51 -7.80
CA GLY A 543 -40.15 -19.16 -7.32
C GLY A 543 -40.23 -18.18 -8.49
N LEU A 544 -41.46 -17.96 -8.94
CA LEU A 544 -41.90 -16.94 -9.91
C LEU A 544 -41.20 -15.58 -9.67
N TYR A 545 -40.36 -15.15 -10.63
CA TYR A 545 -40.32 -13.74 -11.07
C TYR A 545 -39.96 -13.69 -12.55
N GLY A 546 -40.74 -12.96 -13.28
CA GLY A 546 -40.91 -12.76 -14.70
C GLY A 546 -39.70 -12.93 -15.59
N SER A 547 -39.92 -13.80 -16.58
CA SER A 547 -39.22 -13.82 -17.84
C SER A 547 -39.35 -12.47 -18.53
N ASP A 548 -38.22 -11.74 -18.62
CA ASP A 548 -38.06 -10.71 -19.63
C ASP A 548 -36.84 -11.07 -20.48
N GLU A 549 -37.13 -11.49 -21.69
CA GLU A 549 -36.33 -11.62 -22.90
C GLU A 549 -34.81 -11.86 -22.69
N SER A 550 -34.46 -13.12 -22.47
CA SER A 550 -33.18 -13.65 -22.92
C SER A 550 -33.17 -13.60 -24.44
N ALA A 551 -32.61 -12.54 -25.02
CA ALA A 551 -32.23 -12.55 -26.43
C ALA A 551 -31.09 -13.56 -26.58
N LYS A 552 -31.43 -14.82 -26.87
CA LYS A 552 -30.50 -15.80 -27.42
C LYS A 552 -30.15 -15.29 -28.79
N TYR A 553 -28.99 -14.69 -28.94
CA TYR A 553 -28.42 -14.45 -30.26
C TYR A 553 -27.89 -15.79 -30.77
N ALA A 554 -28.80 -16.61 -31.30
CA ALA A 554 -28.42 -17.70 -32.18
C ALA A 554 -28.24 -17.08 -33.58
N VAL A 555 -27.01 -16.94 -34.01
CA VAL A 555 -26.73 -16.66 -35.42
C VAL A 555 -26.84 -17.96 -36.18
N ILE A 556 -27.73 -17.97 -37.17
CA ILE A 556 -27.96 -19.09 -38.08
C ILE A 556 -26.83 -19.16 -39.10
#